data_37ae8867d5eb96cfaf08ee6726437a7c
#
_entry.id   37ae8867d5eb96cfaf08ee6726437a7c
#
_cell.length_a   1.000
_cell.length_b   1.000
_cell.length_c   1.000
_cell.angle_alpha   90.00
_cell.angle_beta   90.00
_cell.angle_gamma   90.00
#
_symmetry.space_group_name_H-M   'P 1'
#
loop_
_entity.id
_entity.type
_entity.pdbx_description
1 polymer ?
#
loop_
_entity_poly.entity_id
_entity_poly.type
_entity_poly.pdbx_seq_one_letter_code
_entity_poly.pdbx_strand_id
1 'polypeptide(L)'
;MALSLFPEGMMGASSSSEMTLEGIAGKLTYFHEQLHLIHWQTTSYAEHQALGSLYDQVHDFKDDVIEKLMGYMGKRPKAFKIQPIADMTSATTVVQELKAFAHSLMEWAESNQYCDVENMAQDLSGKAAKTLYLLTLS
;
A
#
# COMPACT_ATOMS: atom_id res chain seq x y z
N MET A 1 6.04 29.09 3.34
CA MET A 1 5.85 29.11 3.24
C MET A 1 5.51 29.06 3.10
N ALA A 2 5.20 28.93 3.18
CA ALA A 2 4.80 28.85 2.98
C ALA A 2 4.39 28.60 3.04
N LEU A 3 4.08 28.46 3.09
CA LEU A 3 3.60 28.31 3.01
C LEU A 3 3.17 27.99 3.05
N SER A 4 2.93 28.04 3.17
CA SER A 4 2.45 27.84 3.05
C SER A 4 1.93 27.58 2.88
N LEU A 5 1.66 27.54 2.80
CA LEU A 5 1.09 27.43 2.46
C LEU A 5 0.65 26.86 2.54
N PHE A 6 0.49 26.72 2.62
CA PHE A 6 0.12 26.23 2.62
C PHE A 6 -0.08 25.69 3.14
N PRO A 7 -0.36 25.77 3.29
CA PRO A 7 -0.45 25.25 3.79
C PRO A 7 -0.23 24.60 3.98
N GLU A 8 -0.17 24.54 4.01
CA GLU A 8 -0.01 24.02 4.04
C GLU A 8 0.08 23.22 4.08
N GLY A 9 -0.04 23.09 4.06
CA GLY A 9 -0.12 22.48 4.03
C GLY A 9 -0.33 21.69 3.82
N MET A 10 -0.42 21.64 3.63
CA MET A 10 -0.81 21.02 3.31
C MET A 10 -0.95 20.03 2.74
N MET A 11 -1.00 19.39 2.49
CA MET A 11 -1.57 18.32 2.02
C MET A 11 -0.71 17.47 1.21
N GLY A 12 -0.19 17.82 0.14
CA GLY A 12 0.83 17.17 -0.65
C GLY A 12 2.03 16.81 0.19
N ALA A 13 2.29 17.60 1.14
CA ALA A 13 3.38 17.38 2.07
C ALA A 13 3.23 16.07 2.82
N SER A 14 2.00 15.73 3.17
CA SER A 14 1.70 14.49 3.87
C SER A 14 2.05 13.27 3.01
N SER A 15 1.69 13.29 1.73
CA SER A 15 2.03 12.23 0.79
C SER A 15 3.54 12.07 0.65
N SER A 16 4.26 13.17 0.51
CA SER A 16 5.71 13.15 0.39
C SER A 16 6.37 12.52 1.60
N SER A 17 5.89 12.85 2.80
CA SER A 17 6.51 12.32 4.02
C SER A 17 6.30 10.82 4.17
N GLU A 18 5.31 10.26 3.50
CA GLU A 18 5.05 8.82 3.55
C GLU A 18 5.96 8.03 2.61
N MET A 19 6.56 8.67 1.63
CA MET A 19 7.44 7.98 0.68
C MET A 19 8.86 7.93 1.20
N THR A 20 9.00 7.32 2.36
CA THR A 20 10.28 6.94 2.95
C THR A 20 10.29 5.43 3.06
N LEU A 21 11.45 4.86 3.29
CA LEU A 21 11.58 3.41 3.46
C LEU A 21 10.66 2.93 4.59
N GLU A 22 10.66 3.65 5.73
CA GLU A 22 9.83 3.32 6.88
C GLU A 22 8.35 3.53 6.60
N GLY A 23 8.01 4.62 5.91
CA GLY A 23 6.62 4.91 5.57
C GLY A 23 6.03 3.86 4.64
N ILE A 24 6.80 3.43 3.65
CA ILE A 24 6.36 2.38 2.72
C ILE A 24 6.18 1.07 3.45
N ALA A 25 7.15 0.68 4.29
CA ALA A 25 7.05 -0.55 5.08
C ALA A 25 5.85 -0.52 6.02
N GLY A 26 5.61 0.59 6.69
CA GLY A 26 4.49 0.74 7.60
C GLY A 26 3.15 0.66 6.88
N LYS A 27 3.04 1.30 5.73
CA LYS A 27 1.80 1.31 4.94
C LYS A 27 1.47 -0.10 4.44
N LEU A 28 2.46 -0.80 3.92
CA LEU A 28 2.26 -2.15 3.41
C LEU A 28 1.95 -3.14 4.53
N THR A 29 2.55 -2.95 5.69
CA THR A 29 2.22 -3.77 6.86
C THR A 29 0.76 -3.54 7.27
N TYR A 30 0.31 -2.28 7.28
CA TYR A 30 -1.09 -1.96 7.55
C TYR A 30 -2.03 -2.66 6.57
N PHE A 31 -1.76 -2.56 5.27
CA PHE A 31 -2.63 -3.18 4.26
C PHE A 31 -2.70 -4.69 4.44
N HIS A 32 -1.55 -5.33 4.68
CA HIS A 32 -1.52 -6.77 4.91
C HIS A 32 -2.40 -7.16 6.10
N GLU A 33 -2.21 -6.49 7.23
CA GLU A 33 -2.93 -6.84 8.44
C GLU A 33 -4.42 -6.50 8.34
N GLN A 34 -4.76 -5.36 7.76
CA GLN A 34 -6.17 -4.97 7.64
C GLN A 34 -6.92 -5.88 6.68
N LEU A 35 -6.31 -6.25 5.55
CA LEU A 35 -6.92 -7.19 4.61
C LEU A 35 -7.06 -8.58 5.23
N HIS A 36 -6.07 -8.99 5.99
CA HIS A 36 -6.10 -10.28 6.68
C HIS A 36 -7.24 -10.33 7.70
N LEU A 37 -7.42 -9.25 8.47
CA LEU A 37 -8.51 -9.17 9.44
C LEU A 37 -9.87 -9.24 8.75
N ILE A 38 -10.07 -8.49 7.67
CA ILE A 38 -11.33 -8.52 6.92
C ILE A 38 -11.58 -9.93 6.36
N HIS A 39 -10.52 -10.58 5.87
CA HIS A 39 -10.58 -11.97 5.38
C HIS A 39 -11.12 -12.92 6.45
N TRP A 40 -10.73 -12.71 7.71
CA TRP A 40 -11.25 -13.51 8.82
C TRP A 40 -12.67 -13.13 9.23
N GLN A 41 -13.02 -11.84 9.11
CA GLN A 41 -14.30 -11.32 9.60
C GLN A 41 -15.45 -11.45 8.61
N THR A 42 -15.15 -11.58 7.32
CA THR A 42 -16.19 -11.60 6.29
C THR A 42 -17.04 -12.87 6.38
N THR A 43 -18.32 -12.74 6.03
CA THR A 43 -19.22 -13.88 5.91
C THR A 43 -19.45 -14.28 4.45
N SER A 44 -18.79 -13.59 3.51
CA SER A 44 -18.85 -13.90 2.09
C SER A 44 -17.66 -14.77 1.69
N TYR A 45 -17.94 -15.97 1.17
CA TYR A 45 -16.87 -16.86 0.73
C TYR A 45 -16.05 -16.23 -0.41
N ALA A 46 -16.71 -15.55 -1.35
CA ALA A 46 -16.03 -14.91 -2.47
C ALA A 46 -15.08 -13.81 -1.97
N GLU A 47 -15.54 -13.01 -1.01
CA GLU A 47 -14.70 -11.97 -0.41
C GLU A 47 -13.52 -12.59 0.35
N HIS A 48 -13.77 -13.64 1.13
CA HIS A 48 -12.74 -14.37 1.86
C HIS A 48 -11.63 -14.84 0.91
N GLN A 49 -12.01 -15.43 -0.22
CA GLN A 49 -11.04 -15.94 -1.20
C GLN A 49 -10.28 -14.82 -1.89
N ALA A 50 -10.98 -13.77 -2.31
CA ALA A 50 -10.35 -12.65 -3.02
C ALA A 50 -9.33 -11.95 -2.10
N LEU A 51 -9.68 -11.71 -0.84
CA LEU A 51 -8.78 -11.05 0.10
C LEU A 51 -7.63 -11.96 0.52
N GLY A 52 -7.89 -13.27 0.63
CA GLY A 52 -6.84 -14.24 0.96
C GLY A 52 -5.72 -14.24 -0.05
N SER A 53 -6.07 -14.14 -1.33
CA SER A 53 -5.07 -14.03 -2.39
C SER A 53 -4.33 -12.69 -2.31
N LEU A 54 -5.07 -11.60 -2.11
CA LEU A 54 -4.48 -10.26 -2.15
C LEU A 54 -3.52 -10.00 -1.00
N TYR A 55 -3.89 -10.35 0.26
CA TYR A 55 -2.98 -10.05 1.37
C TYR A 55 -1.68 -10.85 1.28
N ASP A 56 -1.73 -12.05 0.72
CA ASP A 56 -0.52 -12.84 0.45
C ASP A 56 0.38 -12.11 -0.56
N GLN A 57 -0.22 -11.55 -1.61
CA GLN A 57 0.53 -10.81 -2.60
C GLN A 57 1.13 -9.53 -2.00
N VAL A 58 0.41 -8.86 -1.10
CA VAL A 58 0.93 -7.68 -0.40
C VAL A 58 2.11 -8.06 0.51
N HIS A 59 2.02 -9.22 1.17
CA HIS A 59 3.09 -9.70 2.04
C HIS A 59 4.38 -9.90 1.25
N ASP A 60 4.29 -10.60 0.12
CA ASP A 60 5.45 -10.86 -0.72
C ASP A 60 5.99 -9.58 -1.34
N PHE A 61 5.09 -8.71 -1.77
CA PHE A 61 5.46 -7.42 -2.35
C PHE A 61 6.25 -6.57 -1.34
N LYS A 62 5.80 -6.55 -0.09
CA LYS A 62 6.45 -5.74 0.95
C LYS A 62 7.92 -6.12 1.11
N ASP A 63 8.20 -7.40 1.26
CA ASP A 63 9.57 -7.85 1.48
C ASP A 63 10.44 -7.49 0.28
N ASP A 64 9.97 -7.80 -0.92
CA ASP A 64 10.74 -7.59 -2.13
C ASP A 64 10.97 -6.12 -2.43
N VAL A 65 9.94 -5.26 -2.29
CA VAL A 65 10.09 -3.84 -2.60
C VAL A 65 11.01 -3.14 -1.60
N ILE A 66 10.92 -3.50 -0.32
CA ILE A 66 11.79 -2.89 0.70
C ILE A 66 13.24 -3.27 0.43
N GLU A 67 13.52 -4.53 0.10
CA GLU A 67 14.89 -4.95 -0.18
C GLU A 67 15.44 -4.27 -1.44
N LYS A 68 14.63 -4.09 -2.47
CA LYS A 68 15.07 -3.36 -3.66
C LYS A 68 15.33 -1.90 -3.35
N LEU A 69 14.47 -1.27 -2.55
CA LEU A 69 14.69 0.12 -2.15
C LEU A 69 15.95 0.26 -1.31
N MET A 70 16.26 -0.69 -0.45
CA MET A 70 17.51 -0.70 0.29
C MET A 70 18.71 -0.71 -0.65
N GLY A 71 18.60 -1.47 -1.74
CA GLY A 71 19.64 -1.50 -2.77
C GLY A 71 19.79 -0.15 -3.49
N TYR A 72 18.67 0.46 -3.88
CA TYR A 72 18.69 1.76 -4.54
C TYR A 72 19.18 2.87 -3.63
N MET A 73 18.73 2.88 -2.37
CA MET A 73 18.96 4.00 -1.46
C MET A 73 20.22 3.84 -0.62
N GLY A 74 20.78 2.64 -0.55
CA GLY A 74 22.00 2.38 0.21
C GLY A 74 21.82 2.51 1.71
N LYS A 75 20.63 2.20 2.24
CA LYS A 75 20.36 2.30 3.67
C LYS A 75 19.33 1.27 4.10
N ARG A 76 19.21 1.08 5.39
CA ARG A 76 18.26 0.14 6.00
C ARG A 76 17.14 0.91 6.70
N PRO A 77 15.94 0.31 6.80
CA PRO A 77 14.84 0.96 7.52
C PRO A 77 15.11 0.95 9.02
N LYS A 78 14.63 2.01 9.67
CA LYS A 78 14.57 2.07 11.12
C LYS A 78 13.20 1.57 11.57
N ALA A 79 12.98 1.49 12.88
CA ALA A 79 11.66 1.15 13.40
C ALA A 79 10.62 2.16 12.91
N PHE A 80 9.41 1.69 12.69
CA PHE A 80 8.35 2.51 12.12
C PHE A 80 7.03 2.23 12.83
N LYS A 81 6.11 3.19 12.70
CA LYS A 81 4.75 3.05 13.22
C LYS A 81 3.87 2.37 12.18
N ILE A 82 2.93 1.57 12.67
CA ILE A 82 1.93 0.92 11.82
C ILE A 82 0.58 1.52 12.17
N GLN A 83 -0.17 1.93 11.15
CA GLN A 83 -1.52 2.44 11.32
C GLN A 83 -2.38 1.35 11.97
N PRO A 84 -3.19 1.67 12.99
CA PRO A 84 -4.04 0.67 13.62
C PRO A 84 -5.06 0.10 12.64
N ILE A 85 -5.30 -1.20 12.74
CA ILE A 85 -6.36 -1.86 11.97
C ILE A 85 -7.68 -1.70 12.71
N ALA A 86 -8.79 -1.86 11.98
CA ALA A 86 -10.12 -1.61 12.52
C ALA A 86 -11.06 -2.76 12.18
N ASP A 87 -12.03 -2.98 13.06
CA ASP A 87 -13.08 -3.97 12.84
C ASP A 87 -14.09 -3.48 11.81
N MET A 88 -14.70 -4.41 11.12
CA MET A 88 -15.86 -4.17 10.24
C MET A 88 -15.58 -3.15 9.15
N THR A 89 -14.34 -3.11 8.66
CA THR A 89 -13.93 -2.19 7.60
C THR A 89 -14.42 -2.73 6.25
N SER A 90 -14.81 -1.82 5.36
CA SER A 90 -15.21 -2.19 4.00
C SER A 90 -13.99 -2.70 3.21
N ALA A 91 -14.08 -3.91 2.70
CA ALA A 91 -13.03 -4.48 1.86
C ALA A 91 -12.78 -3.61 0.63
N THR A 92 -13.85 -3.17 -0.03
CA THR A 92 -13.75 -2.33 -1.23
C THR A 92 -12.97 -1.04 -0.92
N THR A 93 -13.26 -0.40 0.21
CA THR A 93 -12.58 0.83 0.58
C THR A 93 -11.09 0.59 0.80
N VAL A 94 -10.73 -0.47 1.52
CA VAL A 94 -9.31 -0.75 1.81
C VAL A 94 -8.57 -1.10 0.52
N VAL A 95 -9.18 -1.88 -0.37
CA VAL A 95 -8.55 -2.23 -1.65
C VAL A 95 -8.38 -1.00 -2.54
N GLN A 96 -9.36 -0.08 -2.52
CA GLN A 96 -9.22 1.20 -3.22
C GLN A 96 -8.06 2.02 -2.68
N GLU A 97 -7.88 2.04 -1.36
CA GLU A 97 -6.75 2.73 -0.72
C GLU A 97 -5.42 2.08 -1.10
N LEU A 98 -5.38 0.75 -1.14
CA LEU A 98 -4.18 0.04 -1.59
C LEU A 98 -3.83 0.39 -3.03
N LYS A 99 -4.84 0.43 -3.90
CA LYS A 99 -4.64 0.79 -5.30
C LYS A 99 -4.09 2.21 -5.43
N ALA A 100 -4.65 3.15 -4.65
CA ALA A 100 -4.18 4.53 -4.65
C ALA A 100 -2.74 4.63 -4.13
N PHE A 101 -2.40 3.87 -3.08
CA PHE A 101 -1.04 3.83 -2.56
C PHE A 101 -0.07 3.27 -3.62
N ALA A 102 -0.46 2.19 -4.30
CA ALA A 102 0.37 1.60 -5.35
C ALA A 102 0.64 2.62 -6.46
N HIS A 103 -0.36 3.42 -6.82
CA HIS A 103 -0.20 4.45 -7.83
C HIS A 103 0.77 5.55 -7.36
N SER A 104 0.63 6.00 -6.11
CA SER A 104 1.54 6.99 -5.54
C SER A 104 2.98 6.47 -5.47
N LEU A 105 3.15 5.20 -5.10
CA LEU A 105 4.46 4.56 -5.06
C LEU A 105 5.07 4.50 -6.46
N MET A 106 4.25 4.17 -7.46
CA MET A 106 4.70 4.12 -8.85
C MET A 106 5.23 5.48 -9.29
N GLU A 107 4.49 6.56 -9.03
CA GLU A 107 4.89 7.91 -9.42
C GLU A 107 6.16 8.34 -8.71
N TRP A 108 6.25 8.04 -7.41
CA TRP A 108 7.45 8.35 -6.64
C TRP A 108 8.67 7.59 -7.16
N ALA A 109 8.50 6.30 -7.47
CA ALA A 109 9.59 5.47 -7.98
C ALA A 109 10.04 5.96 -9.35
N GLU A 110 9.10 6.36 -10.20
CA GLU A 110 9.41 6.93 -11.51
C GLU A 110 10.25 8.19 -11.36
N SER A 111 9.85 9.10 -10.45
CA SER A 111 10.56 10.36 -10.22
C SER A 111 11.98 10.12 -9.71
N ASN A 112 12.22 9.03 -9.02
CA ASN A 112 13.54 8.70 -8.49
C ASN A 112 14.31 7.73 -9.39
N GLN A 113 13.73 7.34 -10.52
CA GLN A 113 14.33 6.41 -11.47
C GLN A 113 14.58 5.01 -10.86
N TYR A 114 13.73 4.60 -9.94
CA TYR A 114 13.74 3.25 -9.40
C TYR A 114 12.83 2.38 -10.27
N CYS A 115 13.29 2.02 -11.46
CA CYS A 115 12.43 1.42 -12.49
C CYS A 115 11.85 0.06 -12.08
N ASP A 116 12.58 -0.76 -11.33
CA ASP A 116 12.04 -2.03 -10.86
C ASP A 116 10.89 -1.80 -9.88
N VAL A 117 11.02 -0.82 -8.99
CA VAL A 117 9.97 -0.49 -8.03
C VAL A 117 8.75 0.08 -8.74
N GLU A 118 8.97 0.89 -9.76
CA GLU A 118 7.88 1.40 -10.59
C GLU A 118 7.08 0.24 -11.21
N ASN A 119 7.76 -0.73 -11.81
CA ASN A 119 7.11 -1.90 -12.39
C ASN A 119 6.36 -2.73 -11.36
N MET A 120 6.95 -2.93 -10.19
CA MET A 120 6.31 -3.67 -9.11
C MET A 120 5.03 -2.99 -8.63
N ALA A 121 5.09 -1.66 -8.50
CA ALA A 121 3.92 -0.88 -8.07
C ALA A 121 2.81 -0.92 -9.11
N GLN A 122 3.15 -0.90 -10.41
CA GLN A 122 2.17 -1.08 -11.47
C GLN A 122 1.48 -2.43 -11.36
N ASP A 123 2.24 -3.48 -11.09
CA ASP A 123 1.69 -4.82 -10.94
C ASP A 123 0.76 -4.89 -9.71
N LEU A 124 1.15 -4.28 -8.60
CA LEU A 124 0.31 -4.26 -7.40
C LEU A 124 -0.99 -3.50 -7.66
N SER A 125 -0.93 -2.39 -8.37
CA SER A 125 -2.12 -1.64 -8.77
C SER A 125 -3.08 -2.52 -9.59
N GLY A 126 -2.53 -3.30 -10.51
CA GLY A 126 -3.33 -4.24 -11.32
C GLY A 126 -3.97 -5.32 -10.47
N LYS A 127 -3.24 -5.85 -9.49
CA LYS A 127 -3.79 -6.86 -8.57
C LYS A 127 -4.90 -6.29 -7.71
N ALA A 128 -4.76 -5.05 -7.24
CA ALA A 128 -5.82 -4.38 -6.49
C ALA A 128 -7.04 -4.16 -7.38
N ALA A 129 -6.85 -3.73 -8.63
CA ALA A 129 -7.94 -3.53 -9.57
C ALA A 129 -8.69 -4.84 -9.84
N LYS A 130 -7.96 -5.95 -10.02
CA LYS A 130 -8.58 -7.26 -10.21
C LYS A 130 -9.38 -7.66 -8.97
N THR A 131 -8.86 -7.40 -7.79
CA THR A 131 -9.55 -7.72 -6.54
C THR A 131 -10.84 -6.91 -6.42
N LEU A 132 -10.84 -5.63 -6.81
CA LEU A 132 -12.05 -4.83 -6.84
C LEU A 132 -13.13 -5.46 -7.72
N TYR A 133 -12.73 -5.99 -8.88
CA TYR A 133 -13.67 -6.72 -9.73
C TYR A 133 -14.21 -7.96 -9.01
N LEU A 134 -13.32 -8.76 -8.40
CA LEU A 134 -13.74 -9.98 -7.72
C LEU A 134 -14.71 -9.69 -6.57
N LEU A 135 -14.53 -8.57 -5.89
CA LEU A 135 -15.41 -8.18 -4.79
C LEU A 135 -16.83 -7.86 -5.27
N THR A 136 -17.02 -7.54 -6.55
CA THR A 136 -18.38 -7.34 -7.09
C THR A 136 -19.15 -8.64 -7.23
N LEU A 137 -18.47 -9.78 -7.12
CA LEU A 137 -19.09 -11.10 -7.29
C LEU A 137 -19.57 -11.70 -5.94
N SER A 138 -19.35 -11.00 -4.86
CA SER A 138 -19.73 -11.49 -3.53
C SER A 138 -21.12 -11.10 -3.09
#